data_82a125bb89e363ec1e4102d7ed7d47b7
#
_entry.id   82a125bb89e363ec1e4102d7ed7d47b7
#
_cell.length_a   1.000
_cell.length_b   1.000
_cell.length_c   1.000
_cell.angle_alpha   90.00
_cell.angle_beta   90.00
_cell.angle_gamma   90.00
#
_symmetry.space_group_name_H-M   'P 1'
#
loop_
_entity.id
_entity.type
_entity.pdbx_description
1 polymer ?
#
loop_
_entity_poly.entity_id
_entity_poly.type
_entity_poly.pdbx_seq_one_letter_code
_entity_poly.pdbx_strand_id
1 'polypeptide(L)'
;MVTFVEAPLFTKQVHDYLTDDEYGGFQSFLATNPEVGDVVRGSGGVRKVRWSRRGSGKSGGVRVLYFARTEAGEIWLLLIYAKSAVDTIPGHILKQLKEEMEHATR
;
A
#
# COMPACT_ATOMS: atom_id res chain seq x y z
N MET A 1 14.33 1.52 12.20
CA MET A 1 14.26 1.97 10.80
C MET A 1 13.35 1.02 10.01
N VAL A 2 12.53 1.56 9.13
CA VAL A 2 11.59 0.78 8.34
C VAL A 2 12.11 0.64 6.91
N THR A 3 12.06 -0.57 6.40
CA THR A 3 12.38 -0.86 5.00
C THR A 3 11.07 -1.05 4.23
N PHE A 4 10.93 -0.34 3.12
CA PHE A 4 9.78 -0.50 2.24
C PHE A 4 10.13 -1.47 1.12
N VAL A 5 9.30 -2.49 0.96
CA VAL A 5 9.47 -3.49 -0.10
C VAL A 5 8.28 -3.37 -1.04
N GLU A 6 8.55 -3.07 -2.31
CA GLU A 6 7.50 -2.87 -3.30
C GLU A 6 7.25 -4.13 -4.09
N ALA A 7 5.97 -4.51 -4.23
CA ALA A 7 5.60 -5.54 -5.18
C ALA A 7 5.83 -5.01 -6.60
N PRO A 8 6.14 -5.88 -7.57
CA PRO A 8 6.41 -5.42 -8.93
C PRO A 8 5.31 -4.54 -9.52
N LEU A 9 4.06 -4.89 -9.28
CA LEU A 9 2.94 -4.11 -9.78
C LEU A 9 2.88 -2.73 -9.12
N PHE A 10 3.18 -2.65 -7.83
CA PHE A 10 3.24 -1.36 -7.14
C PHE A 10 4.33 -0.48 -7.74
N THR A 11 5.51 -1.03 -7.97
CA THR A 11 6.63 -0.29 -8.55
C THR A 11 6.25 0.30 -9.90
N LYS A 12 5.52 -0.47 -10.71
CA LYS A 12 5.08 0.00 -12.03
C LYS A 12 4.10 1.15 -11.96
N GLN A 13 3.27 1.19 -10.92
CA GLN A 13 2.11 2.09 -10.88
C GLN A 13 2.29 3.31 -10.00
N VAL A 14 3.18 3.24 -9.01
CA VAL A 14 3.24 4.29 -7.99
C VAL A 14 3.47 5.68 -8.59
N HIS A 15 4.31 5.78 -9.61
CA HIS A 15 4.63 7.08 -10.21
C HIS A 15 3.55 7.61 -11.15
N ASP A 16 2.57 6.78 -11.50
CA ASP A 16 1.38 7.25 -12.20
C ASP A 16 0.45 8.02 -11.28
N TYR A 17 0.59 7.80 -9.98
CA TYR A 17 -0.32 8.38 -8.99
C TYR A 17 0.36 9.41 -8.09
N LEU A 18 1.63 9.23 -7.76
CA LEU A 18 2.33 10.08 -6.80
C LEU A 18 3.64 10.57 -7.38
N THR A 19 3.96 11.84 -7.10
CA THR A 19 5.30 12.36 -7.36
C THR A 19 6.27 11.75 -6.35
N ASP A 20 7.57 11.92 -6.57
CA ASP A 20 8.58 11.45 -5.63
C ASP A 20 8.39 12.06 -4.24
N ASP A 21 8.08 13.37 -4.20
CA ASP A 21 7.84 14.06 -2.93
C ASP A 21 6.60 13.52 -2.21
N GLU A 22 5.54 13.29 -2.96
CA GLU A 22 4.31 12.73 -2.41
C GLU A 22 4.53 11.33 -1.87
N TYR A 23 5.27 10.53 -2.62
CA TYR A 23 5.58 9.17 -2.21
C TYR A 23 6.46 9.17 -0.97
N GLY A 24 7.48 10.03 -0.92
CA GLY A 24 8.33 10.16 0.26
C GLY A 24 7.53 10.57 1.48
N GLY A 25 6.59 11.51 1.32
CA GLY A 25 5.70 11.92 2.41
C GLY A 25 4.82 10.78 2.89
N PHE A 26 4.30 10.00 1.97
CA PHE A 26 3.50 8.81 2.31
C PHE A 26 4.33 7.79 3.07
N GLN A 27 5.55 7.52 2.62
CA GLN A 27 6.43 6.56 3.30
C GLN A 27 6.75 7.01 4.72
N SER A 28 7.05 8.30 4.91
CA SER A 28 7.33 8.84 6.25
C SER A 28 6.12 8.69 7.17
N PHE A 29 4.94 8.98 6.64
CA PHE A 29 3.71 8.84 7.41
C PHE A 29 3.47 7.38 7.81
N LEU A 30 3.63 6.47 6.87
CA LEU A 30 3.38 5.05 7.12
C LEU A 30 4.42 4.44 8.06
N ALA A 31 5.67 4.87 7.96
CA ALA A 31 6.72 4.41 8.85
C ALA A 31 6.43 4.78 10.31
N THR A 32 5.82 5.95 10.51
CA THR A 32 5.44 6.42 11.85
C THR A 32 4.14 5.76 12.33
N ASN A 33 3.28 5.40 11.41
CA ASN A 33 1.94 4.88 11.72
C ASN A 33 1.67 3.59 10.92
N PRO A 34 2.42 2.51 11.18
CA PRO A 34 2.30 1.32 10.33
C PRO A 34 0.95 0.61 10.41
N GLU A 35 0.18 0.89 11.46
CA GLU A 35 -1.13 0.24 11.63
C GLU A 35 -2.29 1.18 11.34
N VAL A 36 -2.02 2.30 10.67
CA VAL A 36 -3.05 3.30 10.40
C VAL A 36 -4.13 2.80 9.45
N GLY A 37 -3.78 1.95 8.50
CA GLY A 37 -4.75 1.42 7.56
C GLY A 37 -5.68 0.38 8.18
N ASP A 38 -6.89 0.28 7.63
CA ASP A 38 -7.86 -0.70 8.08
C ASP A 38 -7.52 -2.07 7.52
N VAL A 39 -7.58 -3.10 8.37
CA VAL A 39 -7.33 -4.47 7.93
C VAL A 39 -8.45 -4.91 6.99
N VAL A 40 -8.07 -5.43 5.84
CA VAL A 40 -9.03 -5.97 4.88
C VAL A 40 -9.37 -7.40 5.29
N ARG A 41 -10.67 -7.66 5.42
CA ARG A 41 -11.15 -8.96 5.86
C ARG A 41 -10.74 -10.05 4.87
N GLY A 42 -10.23 -11.17 5.41
CA GLY A 42 -9.84 -12.31 4.58
C GLY A 42 -8.52 -12.16 3.84
N SER A 43 -7.78 -11.10 4.13
CA SER A 43 -6.54 -10.81 3.41
C SER A 43 -5.28 -11.32 4.11
N GLY A 44 -5.43 -11.84 5.32
CA GLY A 44 -4.25 -12.26 6.08
C GLY A 44 -3.47 -11.10 6.67
N GLY A 45 -4.14 -9.98 6.95
CA GLY A 45 -3.51 -8.84 7.61
C GLY A 45 -3.14 -7.69 6.69
N VAL A 46 -3.50 -7.76 5.41
CA VAL A 46 -3.27 -6.62 4.50
C VAL A 46 -4.14 -5.45 4.93
N ARG A 47 -3.57 -4.26 4.92
CA ARG A 47 -4.27 -3.04 5.31
C ARG A 47 -4.48 -2.13 4.12
N LYS A 48 -5.55 -1.35 4.19
CA LYS A 48 -5.89 -0.36 3.17
C LYS A 48 -5.86 1.02 3.79
N VAL A 49 -5.11 1.93 3.19
CA VAL A 49 -5.01 3.31 3.67
C VAL A 49 -5.29 4.26 2.52
N ARG A 50 -5.95 5.36 2.86
CA ARG A 50 -6.21 6.46 1.93
C ARG A 50 -5.09 7.47 2.03
N TRP A 51 -4.64 7.97 0.88
CA TRP A 51 -3.65 9.04 0.84
C TRP A 51 -4.10 10.09 -0.18
N SER A 52 -4.15 11.34 0.26
CA SER A 52 -4.57 12.43 -0.61
C SER A 52 -3.40 12.93 -1.44
N ARG A 53 -3.62 13.07 -2.75
CA ARG A 53 -2.63 13.64 -3.66
C ARG A 53 -2.79 15.14 -3.72
N ARG A 54 -1.68 15.84 -3.92
CA ARG A 54 -1.71 17.28 -4.11
C ARG A 54 -2.52 17.60 -5.37
N GLY A 55 -3.45 18.55 -5.26
CA GLY A 55 -4.26 18.99 -6.38
C GLY A 55 -5.37 18.05 -6.81
N SER A 56 -5.58 16.97 -6.09
CA SER A 56 -6.57 15.97 -6.48
C SER A 56 -8.00 16.31 -6.04
N GLY A 57 -8.17 17.30 -5.18
CA GLY A 57 -9.48 17.66 -4.68
C GLY A 57 -10.05 16.65 -3.70
N LYS A 58 -11.33 16.81 -3.36
CA LYS A 58 -11.98 15.99 -2.32
C LYS A 58 -12.19 14.55 -2.73
N SER A 59 -12.48 14.31 -3.99
CA SER A 59 -12.72 12.96 -4.49
C SER A 59 -11.45 12.28 -4.95
N GLY A 60 -10.37 13.03 -5.00
CA GLY A 60 -9.11 12.51 -5.42
C GLY A 60 -8.47 11.68 -4.33
N GLY A 61 -7.25 11.34 -4.52
CA GLY A 61 -6.54 10.52 -3.59
C GLY A 61 -6.46 9.10 -4.09
N VAL A 62 -5.60 8.39 -3.44
CA VAL A 62 -5.32 7.02 -3.80
C VAL A 62 -5.58 6.11 -2.62
N ARG A 63 -5.71 4.84 -2.93
CA ARG A 63 -5.72 3.77 -1.93
C ARG A 63 -4.44 2.99 -2.08
N VAL A 64 -3.79 2.71 -0.96
CA VAL A 64 -2.61 1.86 -0.92
C VAL A 64 -2.92 0.65 -0.08
N LEU A 65 -2.62 -0.52 -0.64
CA LEU A 65 -2.76 -1.78 0.07
C LEU A 65 -1.37 -2.24 0.47
N TYR A 66 -1.18 -2.48 1.75
CA TYR A 66 0.14 -2.79 2.30
C TYR A 66 0.04 -3.82 3.42
N PHE A 67 1.16 -4.44 3.71
CA PHE A 67 1.28 -5.39 4.81
C PHE A 67 2.47 -5.00 5.67
N ALA A 68 2.21 -4.71 6.95
CA ALA A 68 3.26 -4.29 7.87
C ALA A 68 3.82 -5.51 8.61
N ARG A 69 5.11 -5.77 8.41
CA ARG A 69 5.84 -6.80 9.14
C ARG A 69 6.70 -6.09 10.17
N THR A 70 6.06 -5.61 11.24
CA THR A 70 6.72 -4.74 12.22
C THR A 70 7.88 -5.43 12.93
N GLU A 71 7.77 -6.71 13.19
CA GLU A 71 8.85 -7.50 13.82
C GLU A 71 10.10 -7.59 12.96
N ALA A 72 9.93 -7.49 11.65
CA ALA A 72 11.06 -7.49 10.71
C ALA A 72 11.46 -6.07 10.30
N GLY A 73 10.75 -5.05 10.76
CA GLY A 73 11.01 -3.67 10.36
C GLY A 73 10.69 -3.42 8.91
N GLU A 74 9.71 -4.11 8.34
CA GLU A 74 9.38 -4.01 6.93
C GLU A 74 7.92 -3.61 6.72
N ILE A 75 7.69 -2.83 5.67
CA ILE A 75 6.35 -2.56 5.16
C ILE A 75 6.34 -2.95 3.69
N TRP A 76 5.45 -3.87 3.33
CA TRP A 76 5.31 -4.37 1.97
C TRP A 76 4.20 -3.61 1.29
N LEU A 77 4.54 -2.91 0.19
CA LEU A 77 3.58 -2.13 -0.58
C LEU A 77 3.10 -3.00 -1.73
N LEU A 78 1.81 -3.34 -1.72
CA LEU A 78 1.26 -4.32 -2.65
C LEU A 78 0.62 -3.69 -3.87
N LEU A 79 -0.27 -2.72 -3.66
CA LEU A 79 -1.03 -2.10 -4.75
C LEU A 79 -1.28 -0.64 -4.44
N ILE A 80 -1.38 0.16 -5.49
CA ILE A 80 -1.85 1.55 -5.40
C ILE A 80 -2.86 1.77 -6.53
N TYR A 81 -3.96 2.43 -6.23
CA TYR A 81 -4.97 2.73 -7.23
C TYR A 81 -5.79 3.94 -6.82
N ALA A 82 -6.41 4.59 -7.81
CA ALA A 82 -7.32 5.70 -7.53
C ALA A 82 -8.66 5.13 -7.06
N LYS A 83 -9.29 5.82 -6.12
CA LYS A 83 -10.59 5.40 -5.59
C LYS A 83 -11.61 5.19 -6.71
N SER A 84 -11.57 6.05 -7.72
CA SER A 84 -12.55 6.01 -8.82
C SER A 84 -12.36 4.83 -9.76
N ALA A 85 -11.19 4.18 -9.73
CA ALA A 85 -10.87 3.12 -10.68
C ALA A 85 -11.37 1.75 -10.20
N VAL A 86 -11.36 1.53 -8.88
CA VAL A 86 -11.69 0.23 -8.29
C VAL A 86 -12.46 0.47 -7.00
N ASP A 87 -13.61 -0.19 -6.83
CA ASP A 87 -14.38 -0.07 -5.61
C ASP A 87 -13.74 -0.86 -4.46
N THR A 88 -13.53 -2.14 -4.70
CA THR A 88 -13.06 -3.04 -3.65
C THR A 88 -12.28 -4.18 -4.29
N ILE A 89 -11.16 -4.52 -3.67
CA ILE A 89 -10.40 -5.69 -4.06
C ILE A 89 -10.65 -6.77 -3.01
N PRO A 90 -11.11 -7.96 -3.42
CA PRO A 90 -11.42 -9.01 -2.46
C PRO A 90 -10.21 -9.41 -1.61
N GLY A 91 -10.48 -9.70 -0.35
CA GLY A 91 -9.42 -10.06 0.60
C GLY A 91 -8.60 -11.26 0.17
N HIS A 92 -9.24 -12.27 -0.45
CA HIS A 92 -8.51 -13.47 -0.88
C HIS A 92 -7.50 -13.17 -1.98
N ILE A 93 -7.77 -12.17 -2.82
CA ILE A 93 -6.81 -11.74 -3.84
C ILE A 93 -5.61 -11.06 -3.18
N LEU A 94 -5.87 -10.22 -2.18
CA LEU A 94 -4.78 -9.55 -1.45
C LEU A 94 -3.93 -10.54 -0.67
N LYS A 95 -4.56 -11.55 -0.11
CA LYS A 95 -3.83 -12.61 0.58
C LYS A 95 -2.89 -13.34 -0.38
N GLN A 96 -3.39 -13.62 -1.58
CA GLN A 96 -2.60 -14.28 -2.61
C GLN A 96 -1.39 -13.42 -3.02
N LEU A 97 -1.61 -12.12 -3.22
CA LEU A 97 -0.52 -11.21 -3.57
C LEU A 97 0.54 -11.16 -2.46
N LYS A 98 0.09 -11.11 -1.22
CA LYS A 98 1.01 -11.11 -0.08
C LYS A 98 1.84 -12.39 -0.05
N GLU A 99 1.20 -13.54 -0.24
CA GLU A 99 1.88 -14.82 -0.25
C GLU A 99 2.89 -14.94 -1.39
N GLU A 100 2.55 -14.39 -2.55
CA GLU A 100 3.48 -14.36 -3.67
C GLU A 100 4.72 -13.53 -3.34
N MET A 101 4.54 -12.40 -2.66
CA MET A 101 5.67 -11.61 -2.20
C MET A 101 6.53 -12.36 -1.19
N GLU A 102 5.89 -13.08 -0.28
CA GLU A 102 6.60 -13.87 0.72
C GLU A 102 7.52 -14.89 0.04
N HIS A 103 7.02 -15.55 -0.98
CA HIS A 103 7.81 -16.53 -1.72
C HIS A 103 8.95 -15.87 -2.50
N ALA A 104 8.70 -14.71 -3.07
CA ALA A 104 9.70 -14.03 -3.89
C ALA A 104 10.84 -13.44 -3.07
N THR A 105 10.60 -13.12 -1.80
CA THR A 105 11.60 -12.47 -0.94
C THR A 105 12.41 -13.44 -0.09
N ARG A 106 12.14 -14.72 -0.20
CA ARG A 106 12.90 -15.75 0.54
C ARG A 106 14.23 -16.07 -0.10
#